data_ae036315054b171fa1b2462594c6aae2
#
_entry.id   ae036315054b171fa1b2462594c6aae2
#
_cell.length_a   1.000
_cell.length_b   1.000
_cell.length_c   1.000
_cell.angle_alpha   90.00
_cell.angle_beta   90.00
_cell.angle_gamma   90.00
#
_symmetry.space_group_name_H-M   'P 1'
#
loop_
_entity.id
_entity.type
_entity.pdbx_description
1 polymer ?
#
loop_
_entity_poly.entity_id
_entity_poly.type
_entity_poly.pdbx_seq_one_letter_code
_entity_poly.pdbx_strand_id
1 'polypeptide(L)'
;MIHFIRFNVVGVFGFALQSAVLFVLTHSAYPVGYLVATAAAVELAILNNFVWHQRWTWSDRPSATTGETLRRLAKFNITNGAVSITGNLVLMSILIGRLGLPIAGANLASVAACSICNFFLADRIAFYVDKDRQRA
;
A
#
# COMPACT_ATOMS: atom_id res chain seq x y z
N MET A 1 -5.69 -3.11 17.44
CA MET A 1 -4.93 -4.32 17.05
C MET A 1 -5.51 -5.02 15.82
N ILE A 2 -6.82 -5.21 15.73
CA ILE A 2 -7.45 -5.91 14.59
C ILE A 2 -7.24 -5.20 13.23
N HIS A 3 -7.34 -3.87 13.18
CA HIS A 3 -7.09 -3.11 11.94
C HIS A 3 -5.66 -3.32 11.40
N PHE A 4 -4.66 -3.38 12.29
CA PHE A 4 -3.27 -3.62 11.89
C PHE A 4 -3.09 -5.01 11.27
N ILE A 5 -3.68 -6.03 11.87
CA ILE A 5 -3.64 -7.40 11.33
C ILE A 5 -4.31 -7.45 9.95
N ARG A 6 -5.53 -6.92 9.83
CA ARG A 6 -6.27 -6.86 8.56
C ARG A 6 -5.50 -6.09 7.50
N PHE A 7 -4.87 -4.97 7.89
CA PHE A 7 -4.04 -4.16 6.99
C PHE A 7 -2.89 -4.98 6.37
N ASN A 8 -2.16 -5.71 7.22
CA ASN A 8 -1.05 -6.54 6.75
C ASN A 8 -1.50 -7.72 5.89
N VAL A 9 -2.62 -8.35 6.24
CA VAL A 9 -3.21 -9.43 5.41
C VAL A 9 -3.56 -8.90 4.03
N VAL A 10 -4.24 -7.77 3.93
CA VAL A 10 -4.54 -7.12 2.63
C VAL A 10 -3.26 -6.78 1.88
N GLY A 11 -2.22 -6.29 2.57
CA GLY A 11 -0.92 -5.99 1.96
C GLY A 11 -0.26 -7.21 1.32
N VAL A 12 -0.31 -8.37 1.98
CA VAL A 12 0.21 -9.64 1.43
C VAL A 12 -0.57 -10.06 0.17
N PHE A 13 -1.89 -9.97 0.19
CA PHE A 13 -2.71 -10.24 -1.00
C PHE A 13 -2.43 -9.27 -2.14
N GLY A 14 -2.23 -7.98 -1.83
CA GLY A 14 -1.84 -6.98 -2.82
C GLY A 14 -0.50 -7.27 -3.46
N PHE A 15 0.49 -7.69 -2.68
CA PHE A 15 1.79 -8.11 -3.20
C PHE A 15 1.68 -9.35 -4.12
N ALA A 16 0.89 -10.34 -3.74
CA ALA A 16 0.64 -11.51 -4.58
C ALA A 16 -0.04 -11.13 -5.90
N LEU A 17 -1.06 -10.25 -5.85
CA LEU A 17 -1.73 -9.72 -7.04
C LEU A 17 -0.76 -8.95 -7.94
N GLN A 18 0.05 -8.05 -7.36
CA GLN A 18 1.07 -7.30 -8.10
C GLN A 18 2.03 -8.23 -8.84
N SER A 19 2.54 -9.26 -8.15
CA SER A 19 3.47 -10.23 -8.71
C SER A 19 2.83 -11.02 -9.85
N ALA A 20 1.60 -11.45 -9.69
CA ALA A 20 0.85 -12.17 -10.71
C ALA A 20 0.60 -11.31 -11.95
N VAL A 21 0.14 -10.07 -11.77
CA VAL A 21 -0.10 -9.12 -12.87
C VAL A 21 1.20 -8.81 -13.63
N LEU A 22 2.28 -8.54 -12.89
CA LEU A 22 3.59 -8.28 -13.48
C LEU A 22 4.06 -9.48 -14.32
N PHE A 23 3.93 -10.68 -13.79
CA PHE A 23 4.28 -11.92 -14.51
C PHE A 23 3.47 -12.06 -15.80
N VAL A 24 2.16 -11.90 -15.74
CA VAL A 24 1.28 -12.00 -16.92
C VAL A 24 1.66 -10.96 -17.97
N LEU A 25 1.84 -9.69 -17.58
CA LEU A 25 2.13 -8.61 -18.52
C LEU A 25 3.51 -8.74 -19.18
N THR A 26 4.48 -9.36 -18.51
CA THR A 26 5.84 -9.52 -19.06
C THR A 26 6.04 -10.82 -19.84
N HIS A 27 5.18 -11.84 -19.63
CA HIS A 27 5.27 -13.16 -20.27
C HIS A 27 4.12 -13.48 -21.22
N SER A 28 3.23 -12.51 -21.51
CA SER A 28 2.14 -12.68 -22.47
C SER A 28 2.64 -12.73 -23.90
N ALA A 29 1.77 -13.13 -24.85
CA ALA A 29 2.07 -13.15 -26.29
C ALA A 29 2.44 -11.78 -26.84
N TYR A 30 2.00 -10.71 -26.19
CA TYR A 30 2.35 -9.31 -26.48
C TYR A 30 2.93 -8.67 -25.23
N PRO A 31 4.22 -8.92 -24.91
CA PRO A 31 4.80 -8.45 -23.67
C PRO A 31 4.89 -6.93 -23.64
N VAL A 32 4.41 -6.37 -22.54
CA VAL A 32 4.52 -4.93 -22.27
C VAL A 32 5.90 -4.64 -21.68
N GLY A 33 6.46 -3.50 -22.02
CA GLY A 33 7.76 -3.08 -21.48
C GLY A 33 7.76 -3.10 -19.94
N TYR A 34 8.86 -3.59 -19.36
CA TYR A 34 8.97 -3.85 -17.92
C TYR A 34 8.51 -2.69 -17.01
N LEU A 35 8.88 -1.46 -17.34
CA LEU A 35 8.50 -0.29 -16.54
C LEU A 35 6.99 -0.03 -16.54
N VAL A 36 6.35 -0.17 -17.72
CA VAL A 36 4.90 0.00 -17.86
C VAL A 36 4.16 -1.13 -17.17
N ALA A 37 4.64 -2.37 -17.34
CA ALA A 37 4.08 -3.53 -16.65
C ALA A 37 4.17 -3.38 -15.12
N THR A 38 5.31 -2.90 -14.60
CA THR A 38 5.50 -2.66 -13.17
C THR A 38 4.55 -1.57 -12.66
N ALA A 39 4.47 -0.44 -13.36
CA ALA A 39 3.57 0.64 -12.96
C ALA A 39 2.10 0.19 -12.93
N ALA A 40 1.64 -0.53 -13.96
CA ALA A 40 0.28 -1.05 -14.02
C ALA A 40 0.02 -2.08 -12.91
N ALA A 41 0.95 -2.98 -12.63
CA ALA A 41 0.81 -4.00 -11.58
C ALA A 41 0.74 -3.36 -10.18
N VAL A 42 1.60 -2.35 -9.92
CA VAL A 42 1.60 -1.61 -8.64
C VAL A 42 0.29 -0.86 -8.46
N GLU A 43 -0.16 -0.11 -9.47
CA GLU A 43 -1.40 0.66 -9.38
C GLU A 43 -2.61 -0.25 -9.16
N LEU A 44 -2.69 -1.37 -9.88
CA LEU A 44 -3.77 -2.34 -9.69
C LEU A 44 -3.77 -2.94 -8.27
N ALA A 45 -2.59 -3.22 -7.71
CA ALA A 45 -2.45 -3.70 -6.34
C ALA A 45 -2.91 -2.64 -5.32
N ILE A 46 -2.55 -1.35 -5.53
CA ILE A 46 -2.98 -0.25 -4.65
C ILE A 46 -4.49 -0.08 -4.69
N LEU A 47 -5.10 -0.12 -5.87
CA LEU A 47 -6.56 -0.04 -6.03
C LEU A 47 -7.27 -1.20 -5.34
N ASN A 48 -6.79 -2.42 -5.54
CA ASN A 48 -7.30 -3.61 -4.86
C ASN A 48 -7.17 -3.48 -3.33
N ASN A 49 -6.00 -3.08 -2.83
CA ASN A 49 -5.77 -2.90 -1.40
C ASN A 49 -6.70 -1.83 -0.82
N PHE A 50 -6.90 -0.70 -1.53
CA PHE A 50 -7.81 0.33 -1.10
C PHE A 50 -9.24 -0.19 -0.94
N VAL A 51 -9.76 -0.95 -1.90
CA VAL A 51 -11.11 -1.54 -1.85
C VAL A 51 -11.25 -2.46 -0.64
N TRP A 52 -10.28 -3.34 -0.39
CA TRP A 52 -10.29 -4.22 0.76
C TRP A 52 -10.13 -3.48 2.08
N HIS A 53 -9.28 -2.46 2.13
CA HIS A 53 -9.14 -1.62 3.30
C HIS A 53 -10.44 -0.89 3.63
N GLN A 54 -11.13 -0.33 2.63
CA GLN A 54 -12.39 0.36 2.85
C GLN A 54 -13.51 -0.59 3.29
N ARG A 55 -13.56 -1.81 2.73
CA ARG A 55 -14.65 -2.77 3.01
C ARG A 55 -14.41 -3.66 4.21
N TRP A 56 -13.16 -3.92 4.57
CA TRP A 56 -12.82 -4.88 5.59
C TRP A 56 -11.97 -4.30 6.72
N THR A 57 -10.88 -3.61 6.43
CA THR A 57 -9.99 -3.08 7.46
C THR A 57 -10.68 -1.97 8.25
N TRP A 58 -11.26 -1.00 7.55
CA TRP A 58 -11.98 0.15 8.12
C TRP A 58 -13.48 0.12 7.78
N SER A 59 -14.09 -1.04 7.87
CA SER A 59 -15.54 -1.22 7.67
C SER A 59 -16.40 -0.45 8.68
N ASP A 60 -15.83 -0.10 9.82
CA ASP A 60 -16.40 0.76 10.86
C ASP A 60 -16.41 2.26 10.48
N ARG A 61 -15.76 2.63 9.39
CA ARG A 61 -15.63 4.02 8.91
C ARG A 61 -16.06 4.15 7.44
N PRO A 62 -17.33 3.85 7.10
CA PRO A 62 -17.77 3.90 5.71
C PRO A 62 -17.67 5.32 5.15
N SER A 63 -17.46 5.45 3.83
CA SER A 63 -17.57 6.73 3.14
C SER A 63 -19.03 7.04 2.83
N ALA A 64 -19.46 8.25 3.09
CA ALA A 64 -20.85 8.67 2.87
C ALA A 64 -21.13 8.98 1.39
N THR A 65 -20.13 9.39 0.62
CA THR A 65 -20.27 9.83 -0.77
C THR A 65 -19.16 9.30 -1.66
N THR A 66 -19.42 9.25 -2.98
CA THR A 66 -18.40 8.90 -3.99
C THR A 66 -17.22 9.88 -3.95
N GLY A 67 -17.48 11.18 -3.75
CA GLY A 67 -16.42 12.19 -3.64
C GLY A 67 -15.50 11.94 -2.45
N GLU A 68 -16.05 11.52 -1.31
CA GLU A 68 -15.24 11.13 -0.16
C GLU A 68 -14.40 9.88 -0.46
N THR A 69 -14.97 8.89 -1.13
CA THR A 69 -14.25 7.68 -1.55
C THR A 69 -13.06 8.02 -2.45
N LEU A 70 -13.26 8.87 -3.46
CA LEU A 70 -12.19 9.30 -4.36
C LEU A 70 -11.09 10.09 -3.62
N ARG A 71 -11.48 10.96 -2.70
CA ARG A 71 -10.52 11.69 -1.86
C ARG A 71 -9.71 10.76 -0.97
N ARG A 72 -10.34 9.74 -0.38
CA ARG A 72 -9.67 8.70 0.41
C ARG A 72 -8.70 7.90 -0.45
N LEU A 73 -9.12 7.51 -1.66
CA LEU A 73 -8.28 6.80 -2.61
C LEU A 73 -7.04 7.62 -2.99
N ALA A 74 -7.21 8.90 -3.34
CA ALA A 74 -6.09 9.77 -3.67
C ALA A 74 -5.09 9.91 -2.50
N LYS A 75 -5.59 10.14 -1.29
CA LYS A 75 -4.75 10.20 -0.09
C LYS A 75 -4.02 8.88 0.17
N PHE A 76 -4.72 7.76 0.04
CA PHE A 76 -4.16 6.43 0.25
C PHE A 76 -3.05 6.13 -0.77
N ASN A 77 -3.27 6.42 -2.04
CA ASN A 77 -2.30 6.23 -3.11
C ASN A 77 -1.03 7.08 -2.85
N ILE A 78 -1.20 8.36 -2.58
CA ILE A 78 -0.07 9.27 -2.32
C ILE A 78 0.71 8.84 -1.06
N THR A 79 0.04 8.59 0.05
CA THR A 79 0.72 8.25 1.31
C THR A 79 1.38 6.88 1.26
N ASN A 80 0.69 5.88 0.78
CA ASN A 80 1.24 4.52 0.65
C ASN A 80 2.39 4.47 -0.38
N GLY A 81 2.21 5.10 -1.54
CA GLY A 81 3.25 5.17 -2.57
C GLY A 81 4.50 5.90 -2.07
N ALA A 82 4.33 7.09 -1.50
CA ALA A 82 5.44 7.88 -1.00
C ALA A 82 6.23 7.15 0.09
N VAL A 83 5.54 6.56 1.08
CA VAL A 83 6.22 5.84 2.19
C VAL A 83 6.88 4.56 1.68
N SER A 84 6.21 3.81 0.80
CA SER A 84 6.78 2.56 0.28
C SER A 84 8.03 2.79 -0.55
N ILE A 85 8.06 3.82 -1.38
CA ILE A 85 9.22 4.13 -2.22
C ILE A 85 10.32 4.77 -1.38
N THR A 86 10.03 5.91 -0.73
CA THR A 86 11.04 6.69 -0.01
C THR A 86 11.56 5.94 1.21
N GLY A 87 10.66 5.36 2.01
CA GLY A 87 11.02 4.60 3.21
C GLY A 87 11.88 3.38 2.87
N ASN A 88 11.52 2.63 1.83
CA ASN A 88 12.31 1.47 1.40
C ASN A 88 13.71 1.88 0.93
N LEU A 89 13.84 2.92 0.11
CA LEU A 89 15.14 3.41 -0.36
C LEU A 89 16.04 3.86 0.80
N VAL A 90 15.50 4.64 1.73
CA VAL A 90 16.24 5.13 2.89
C VAL A 90 16.65 3.98 3.80
N LEU A 91 15.72 3.11 4.16
CA LEU A 91 16.01 1.98 5.05
C LEU A 91 16.99 0.98 4.43
N MET A 92 16.82 0.62 3.17
CA MET A 92 17.76 -0.25 2.46
C MET A 92 19.16 0.35 2.42
N SER A 93 19.27 1.64 2.14
CA SER A 93 20.55 2.37 2.16
C SER A 93 21.26 2.29 3.51
N ILE A 94 20.51 2.44 4.61
CA ILE A 94 21.06 2.37 5.97
C ILE A 94 21.40 0.94 6.34
N LEU A 95 20.47 0.00 6.14
CA LEU A 95 20.61 -1.39 6.57
C LEU A 95 21.73 -2.11 5.83
N ILE A 96 21.88 -1.89 4.54
CA ILE A 96 22.96 -2.47 3.75
C ILE A 96 24.24 -1.65 3.90
N GLY A 97 24.16 -0.33 3.66
CA GLY A 97 25.34 0.51 3.55
C GLY A 97 26.06 0.76 4.88
N ARG A 98 25.33 0.85 6.01
CA ARG A 98 25.94 1.12 7.32
C ARG A 98 25.98 -0.11 8.24
N LEU A 99 24.97 -0.97 8.19
CA LEU A 99 24.87 -2.12 9.09
C LEU A 99 25.35 -3.42 8.44
N GLY A 100 25.65 -3.42 7.12
CA GLY A 100 26.17 -4.60 6.42
C GLY A 100 25.19 -5.78 6.34
N LEU A 101 23.88 -5.53 6.51
CA LEU A 101 22.89 -6.60 6.45
C LEU A 101 22.79 -7.19 5.04
N PRO A 102 22.55 -8.51 4.91
CA PRO A 102 22.27 -9.11 3.62
C PRO A 102 20.99 -8.52 3.01
N ILE A 103 20.96 -8.37 1.68
CA ILE A 103 19.87 -7.73 0.93
C ILE A 103 18.49 -8.26 1.34
N ALA A 104 18.34 -9.58 1.47
CA ALA A 104 17.07 -10.20 1.86
C ALA A 104 16.60 -9.77 3.26
N GLY A 105 17.51 -9.75 4.24
CA GLY A 105 17.21 -9.30 5.61
C GLY A 105 16.89 -7.81 5.67
N ALA A 106 17.65 -6.98 4.96
CA ALA A 106 17.41 -5.54 4.85
C ALA A 106 16.05 -5.23 4.20
N ASN A 107 15.70 -5.96 3.13
CA ASN A 107 14.40 -5.81 2.46
C ASN A 107 13.24 -6.18 3.39
N LEU A 108 13.33 -7.32 4.07
CA LEU A 108 12.28 -7.75 5.01
C LEU A 108 12.08 -6.74 6.14
N ALA A 109 13.16 -6.25 6.74
CA ALA A 109 13.11 -5.23 7.79
C ALA A 109 12.53 -3.91 7.27
N SER A 110 12.92 -3.47 6.06
CA SER A 110 12.39 -2.27 5.44
C SER A 110 10.88 -2.37 5.16
N VAL A 111 10.44 -3.49 4.59
CA VAL A 111 9.01 -3.74 4.32
C VAL A 111 8.20 -3.76 5.61
N ALA A 112 8.70 -4.40 6.66
CA ALA A 112 8.04 -4.43 7.96
C ALA A 112 7.91 -3.02 8.58
N ALA A 113 8.98 -2.24 8.55
CA ALA A 113 8.97 -0.86 9.05
C ALA A 113 8.04 0.05 8.23
N CYS A 114 8.10 -0.02 6.90
CA CYS A 114 7.21 0.72 6.01
C CYS A 114 5.75 0.32 6.20
N SER A 115 5.45 -0.96 6.47
CA SER A 115 4.09 -1.43 6.76
C SER A 115 3.50 -0.75 7.99
N ILE A 116 4.29 -0.58 9.05
CA ILE A 116 3.86 0.14 10.26
C ILE A 116 3.53 1.60 9.94
N CYS A 117 4.42 2.29 9.23
CA CYS A 117 4.20 3.68 8.82
C CYS A 117 2.97 3.81 7.90
N ASN A 118 2.84 2.94 6.91
CA ASN A 118 1.71 2.91 5.98
C ASN A 118 0.37 2.70 6.72
N PHE A 119 0.35 1.81 7.71
CA PHE A 119 -0.84 1.59 8.52
C PHE A 119 -1.27 2.86 9.26
N PHE A 120 -0.34 3.53 9.96
CA PHE A 120 -0.67 4.75 10.70
C PHE A 120 -1.09 5.91 9.79
N LEU A 121 -0.46 6.05 8.63
CA LEU A 121 -0.84 7.07 7.66
C LEU A 121 -2.20 6.78 7.03
N ALA A 122 -2.47 5.52 6.68
CA ALA A 122 -3.78 5.11 6.20
C ALA A 122 -4.86 5.38 7.25
N ASP A 123 -4.65 4.98 8.50
CA ASP A 123 -5.61 5.17 9.59
C ASP A 123 -5.89 6.64 9.89
N ARG A 124 -4.86 7.49 9.90
CA ARG A 124 -4.97 8.90 10.32
C ARG A 124 -5.21 9.87 9.17
N ILE A 125 -4.90 9.52 7.93
CA ILE A 125 -5.00 10.45 6.79
C ILE A 125 -6.07 9.99 5.80
N ALA A 126 -5.99 8.73 5.33
CA ALA A 126 -6.89 8.25 4.29
C ALA A 126 -8.27 7.91 4.87
N PHE A 127 -8.30 7.19 5.97
CA PHE A 127 -9.53 6.69 6.62
C PHE A 127 -9.90 7.45 7.89
N TYR A 128 -9.37 8.65 8.08
CA TYR A 128 -9.78 9.52 9.18
C TYR A 128 -11.24 9.97 9.00
N VAL A 129 -12.03 9.79 10.05
CA VAL A 129 -13.43 10.25 10.10
C VAL A 129 -13.49 11.48 11.00
N ASP A 130 -13.87 12.60 10.42
CA ASP A 130 -14.17 13.81 11.18
C ASP A 130 -15.54 13.64 11.85
N LYS A 131 -15.52 13.43 13.17
CA LYS A 131 -16.73 13.19 13.97
C LYS A 131 -17.68 14.40 13.98
N ASP A 132 -17.17 15.60 13.73
CA ASP A 132 -17.99 16.81 13.73
C ASP A 132 -18.84 16.93 12.47
N ARG A 133 -18.40 16.33 11.35
CA ARG A 133 -19.17 16.26 10.10
C ARG A 133 -20.30 15.22 10.10
N GLN A 134 -20.30 14.29 11.04
CA GLN A 134 -21.39 13.30 11.15
C GLN A 134 -22.56 13.79 12.02
N ARG A 135 -22.39 14.94 12.68
CA ARG A 135 -23.42 15.56 13.53
C ARG A 135 -24.16 16.72 12.89
N ALA A 136 -23.77 17.11 11.68
CA ALA A 136 -24.41 18.13 10.87
C ALA A 136 -25.26 17.52 9.75
#